data_a9e0658993eff93ec0fe56eb7dc1892e
#
_entry.id   a9e0658993eff93ec0fe56eb7dc1892e
#
_cell.length_a   1.000
_cell.length_b   1.000
_cell.length_c   1.000
_cell.angle_alpha   90.00
_cell.angle_beta   90.00
_cell.angle_gamma   90.00
#
_symmetry.space_group_name_H-M   'P 1'
#
loop_
_entity.id
_entity.type
_entity.pdbx_description
1 polymer ?
#
loop_
_entity_poly.entity_id
_entity_poly.type
_entity_poly.pdbx_seq_one_letter_code
_entity_poly.pdbx_strand_id
1 'polypeptide(L)'
;MDNITINNRSQIVIQEDTGNQSYVAKIWLYDITADQLTEVAHHDQDRFAPGAPNFLTQDEESSGVIDASAILGEGWYLLDQQAHYATDAELVEGGQLLALHIPPGKKLQVR
;
A
#
# COMPACT_ATOMS: atom_id res chain seq x y z
N MET A 1 7.65 -3.68 -8.13
CA MET A 1 7.39 -2.28 -7.78
C MET A 1 6.49 -1.69 -8.85
N ASP A 2 5.38 -1.13 -8.44
CA ASP A 2 4.39 -0.62 -9.38
C ASP A 2 4.34 0.91 -9.40
N ASN A 3 4.07 1.53 -8.26
CA ASN A 3 4.00 2.98 -8.16
C ASN A 3 4.92 3.50 -7.07
N ILE A 4 5.38 4.73 -7.26
CA ILE A 4 6.14 5.46 -6.25
C ILE A 4 5.68 6.92 -6.20
N THR A 5 5.86 7.53 -5.04
CA THR A 5 5.76 8.99 -4.89
C THR A 5 6.86 9.46 -3.96
N ILE A 6 7.28 10.70 -4.12
CA ILE A 6 8.32 11.30 -3.27
C ILE A 6 7.70 12.48 -2.51
N ASN A 7 8.03 12.57 -1.21
CA ASN A 7 7.57 13.68 -0.39
C ASN A 7 8.63 14.78 -0.28
N ASN A 8 8.30 15.86 0.43
CA ASN A 8 9.19 17.01 0.60
C ASN A 8 10.28 16.80 1.67
N ARG A 9 10.39 15.58 2.23
CA ARG A 9 11.40 15.21 3.22
C ARG A 9 12.40 14.19 2.67
N SER A 10 12.50 14.09 1.35
CA SER A 10 13.39 13.13 0.67
C SER A 10 13.08 11.68 1.03
N GLN A 11 11.82 11.37 1.13
CA GLN A 11 11.34 10.00 1.37
C GLN A 11 10.49 9.54 0.20
N ILE A 12 10.66 8.28 -0.16
CA ILE A 12 9.93 7.66 -1.27
C ILE A 12 8.96 6.63 -0.70
N VAL A 13 7.70 6.74 -1.05
CA VAL A 13 6.69 5.71 -0.79
C VAL A 13 6.64 4.79 -2.00
N ILE A 14 6.81 3.50 -1.76
CA ILE A 14 6.91 2.48 -2.80
C ILE A 14 5.82 1.45 -2.61
N GLN A 15 5.02 1.22 -3.67
CA GLN A 15 3.98 0.20 -3.67
C GLN A 15 4.43 -1.05 -4.41
N GLU A 16 4.20 -2.21 -3.81
CA GLU A 16 4.43 -3.50 -4.46
C GLU A 16 3.26 -3.88 -5.36
N ASP A 17 3.60 -4.35 -6.54
CA ASP A 17 2.71 -5.15 -7.39
C ASP A 17 3.25 -6.57 -7.35
N THR A 18 2.61 -7.41 -6.57
CA THR A 18 3.10 -8.77 -6.33
C THR A 18 2.65 -9.76 -7.40
N GLY A 19 1.50 -9.53 -8.02
CA GLY A 19 1.00 -10.35 -9.10
C GLY A 19 0.83 -11.83 -8.70
N ASN A 20 -0.18 -12.13 -7.93
CA ASN A 20 -0.54 -13.52 -7.60
C ASN A 20 0.56 -14.28 -6.83
N GLN A 21 1.01 -13.69 -5.73
CA GLN A 21 2.10 -14.27 -4.91
C GLN A 21 1.60 -14.90 -3.63
N SER A 22 2.50 -15.61 -2.94
CA SER A 22 2.21 -16.34 -1.70
C SER A 22 2.26 -15.45 -0.44
N TYR A 23 2.63 -14.19 -0.56
CA TYR A 23 2.61 -13.22 0.53
C TYR A 23 1.82 -11.99 0.13
N VAL A 24 1.31 -11.25 1.12
CA VAL A 24 0.52 -10.06 0.85
C VAL A 24 1.41 -8.89 0.40
N ALA A 25 0.89 -8.09 -0.52
CA ALA A 25 1.59 -6.91 -1.04
C ALA A 25 1.77 -5.85 0.05
N LYS A 26 2.88 -5.16 0.01
CA LYS A 26 3.30 -4.21 1.02
C LYS A 26 3.52 -2.82 0.43
N ILE A 27 3.55 -1.84 1.32
CA ILE A 27 3.96 -0.48 1.02
C ILE A 27 5.18 -0.17 1.87
N TRP A 28 6.20 0.39 1.23
CA TRP A 28 7.50 0.68 1.84
C TRP A 28 7.76 2.18 1.84
N LEU A 29 8.45 2.64 2.87
CA LEU A 29 9.02 3.98 2.93
C LEU A 29 10.53 3.88 2.85
N TYR A 30 11.12 4.53 1.85
CA TYR A 30 12.57 4.64 1.73
C TYR A 30 13.00 6.05 2.06
N ASP A 31 13.80 6.20 3.11
CA ASP A 31 14.40 7.47 3.50
C ASP A 31 15.76 7.60 2.79
N ILE A 32 15.84 8.53 1.84
CA ILE A 32 17.05 8.70 1.03
C ILE A 32 18.22 9.16 1.88
N THR A 33 17.99 10.08 2.81
CA THR A 33 19.05 10.64 3.65
C THR A 33 19.63 9.61 4.61
N ALA A 34 18.76 8.81 5.22
CA ALA A 34 19.15 7.78 6.18
C ALA A 34 19.53 6.45 5.51
N ASP A 35 19.28 6.30 4.21
CA ASP A 35 19.44 5.05 3.47
C ASP A 35 18.72 3.89 4.20
N GLN A 36 17.45 4.09 4.49
CA GLN A 36 16.67 3.17 5.30
C GLN A 36 15.34 2.83 4.62
N LEU A 37 15.06 1.53 4.49
CA LEU A 37 13.80 1.00 3.95
C LEU A 37 12.97 0.43 5.10
N THR A 38 11.73 0.88 5.21
CA THR A 38 10.81 0.48 6.30
C THR A 38 9.48 0.06 5.72
N GLU A 39 8.94 -1.09 6.15
CA GLU A 39 7.57 -1.48 5.85
C GLU A 39 6.62 -0.57 6.62
N VAL A 40 5.69 0.08 5.92
CA VAL A 40 4.74 1.01 6.55
C VAL A 40 3.30 0.49 6.50
N ALA A 41 2.99 -0.42 5.59
CA ALA A 41 1.67 -1.02 5.48
C ALA A 41 1.73 -2.35 4.72
N HIS A 42 0.73 -3.18 4.90
CA HIS A 42 0.51 -4.37 4.09
C HIS A 42 -1.00 -4.60 3.94
N HIS A 43 -1.36 -5.41 2.96
CA HIS A 43 -2.75 -5.83 2.78
C HIS A 43 -3.21 -6.73 3.93
N ASP A 44 -4.52 -6.83 4.07
CA ASP A 44 -5.14 -7.62 5.14
C ASP A 44 -4.80 -9.11 4.99
N GLN A 45 -4.05 -9.65 5.96
CA GLN A 45 -3.66 -11.05 5.95
C GLN A 45 -4.86 -11.99 5.97
N ASP A 46 -5.95 -11.61 6.64
CA ASP A 46 -7.15 -12.45 6.73
C ASP A 46 -7.87 -12.60 5.39
N ARG A 47 -7.70 -11.63 4.49
CA ARG A 47 -8.38 -11.63 3.19
C ARG A 47 -7.49 -12.04 2.02
N PHE A 48 -6.19 -11.90 2.16
CA PHE A 48 -5.28 -12.04 1.02
C PHE A 48 -4.15 -13.04 1.22
N ALA A 49 -3.89 -13.49 2.46
CA ALA A 49 -2.91 -14.55 2.68
C ALA A 49 -3.49 -15.92 2.27
N PRO A 50 -2.74 -16.73 1.53
CA PRO A 50 -3.22 -18.07 1.16
C PRO A 50 -3.57 -18.91 2.40
N GLY A 51 -4.74 -19.54 2.38
CA GLY A 51 -5.24 -20.33 3.50
C GLY A 51 -5.90 -19.56 4.63
N ALA A 52 -6.02 -18.24 4.52
CA ALA A 52 -6.68 -17.43 5.51
C ALA A 52 -8.21 -17.71 5.55
N PRO A 53 -8.87 -17.52 6.73
CA PRO A 53 -10.30 -17.85 6.87
C PRO A 53 -11.23 -17.10 5.92
N ASN A 54 -10.91 -15.84 5.61
CA ASN A 54 -11.74 -14.99 4.74
C ASN A 54 -11.02 -14.67 3.43
N PHE A 55 -10.21 -15.60 2.94
CA PHE A 55 -9.42 -15.43 1.74
C PHE A 55 -10.27 -15.04 0.53
N LEU A 56 -9.86 -13.99 -0.17
CA LEU A 56 -10.51 -13.49 -1.39
C LEU A 56 -9.68 -13.81 -2.64
N THR A 57 -8.42 -13.43 -2.63
CA THR A 57 -7.49 -13.61 -3.73
C THR A 57 -6.06 -13.42 -3.23
N GLN A 58 -5.10 -14.02 -3.89
CA GLN A 58 -3.68 -13.72 -3.69
C GLN A 58 -3.13 -12.78 -4.77
N ASP A 59 -4.02 -12.15 -5.52
CA ASP A 59 -3.69 -11.19 -6.56
C ASP A 59 -4.23 -9.81 -6.17
N GLU A 60 -3.73 -9.31 -5.05
CA GLU A 60 -4.00 -7.97 -4.53
C GLU A 60 -2.82 -7.06 -4.77
N GLU A 61 -3.10 -5.78 -4.98
CA GLU A 61 -2.07 -4.76 -5.12
C GLU A 61 -2.59 -3.41 -4.67
N SER A 62 -1.68 -2.52 -4.29
CA SER A 62 -1.99 -1.11 -4.14
C SER A 62 -1.31 -0.32 -5.25
N SER A 63 -1.98 0.73 -5.70
CA SER A 63 -1.43 1.57 -6.77
C SER A 63 -1.85 3.03 -6.62
N GLY A 64 -1.37 3.87 -7.52
CA GLY A 64 -1.82 5.25 -7.63
C GLY A 64 -1.47 6.13 -6.45
N VAL A 65 -0.43 5.81 -5.66
CA VAL A 65 -0.10 6.61 -4.48
C VAL A 65 0.29 8.04 -4.86
N ILE A 66 -0.33 8.99 -4.16
CA ILE A 66 0.01 10.42 -4.28
C ILE A 66 0.20 11.03 -2.90
N ASP A 67 1.10 12.00 -2.80
CA ASP A 67 1.25 12.82 -1.60
C ASP A 67 0.05 13.76 -1.49
N ALA A 68 -0.71 13.63 -0.41
CA ALA A 68 -1.92 14.41 -0.15
C ALA A 68 -1.72 15.46 0.94
N SER A 69 -0.48 15.84 1.24
CA SER A 69 -0.17 16.78 2.32
C SER A 69 -0.83 18.15 2.15
N ALA A 70 -0.99 18.61 0.92
CA ALA A 70 -1.64 19.89 0.63
C ALA A 70 -3.14 19.89 0.93
N ILE A 71 -3.76 18.73 1.03
CA ILE A 71 -5.22 18.58 1.24
C ILE A 71 -5.52 18.08 2.63
N LEU A 72 -4.84 17.04 3.07
CA LEU A 72 -5.13 16.30 4.30
C LEU A 72 -4.15 16.60 5.44
N GLY A 73 -3.03 17.23 5.15
CA GLY A 73 -1.99 17.48 6.13
C GLY A 73 -0.75 16.63 5.91
N GLU A 74 0.32 16.99 6.59
CA GLU A 74 1.62 16.34 6.42
C GLU A 74 1.56 14.86 6.82
N GLY A 75 2.17 14.00 6.00
CA GLY A 75 2.20 12.56 6.22
C GLY A 75 1.02 11.80 5.63
N TRP A 76 0.08 12.48 5.00
CA TRP A 76 -1.07 11.84 4.37
C TRP A 76 -0.83 11.54 2.90
N TYR A 77 -1.27 10.36 2.49
CA TYR A 77 -1.21 9.87 1.12
C TYR A 77 -2.57 9.31 0.72
N LEU A 78 -2.92 9.45 -0.54
CA LEU A 78 -4.09 8.80 -1.13
C LEU A 78 -3.61 7.72 -2.09
N LEU A 79 -4.30 6.61 -2.10
CA LEU A 79 -3.98 5.46 -2.95
C LEU A 79 -5.24 4.65 -3.21
N ASP A 80 -5.16 3.73 -4.14
CA ASP A 80 -6.17 2.70 -4.31
C ASP A 80 -5.60 1.32 -4.00
N GLN A 81 -6.49 0.42 -3.68
CA GLN A 81 -6.21 -0.99 -3.49
C GLN A 81 -7.05 -1.77 -4.49
N GLN A 82 -6.43 -2.65 -5.22
CA GLN A 82 -7.07 -3.53 -6.18
C GLN A 82 -7.03 -4.96 -5.66
N ALA A 83 -8.13 -5.65 -5.83
CA ALA A 83 -8.23 -7.06 -5.49
C ALA A 83 -8.82 -7.79 -6.69
N HIS A 84 -7.98 -8.55 -7.39
CA HIS A 84 -8.36 -9.22 -8.63
C HIS A 84 -9.14 -10.50 -8.33
N TYR A 85 -10.42 -10.32 -8.05
CA TYR A 85 -11.38 -11.43 -7.94
C TYR A 85 -12.71 -11.00 -8.55
N ALA A 86 -13.41 -11.95 -9.12
CA ALA A 86 -14.69 -11.68 -9.78
C ALA A 86 -15.75 -11.25 -8.76
N THR A 87 -16.42 -10.16 -9.07
CA THR A 87 -17.60 -9.67 -8.35
C THR A 87 -18.82 -9.79 -9.26
N ASP A 88 -19.80 -8.92 -9.14
CA ASP A 88 -20.93 -8.92 -10.06
C ASP A 88 -20.58 -8.23 -11.40
N ALA A 89 -21.54 -8.29 -12.35
CA ALA A 89 -21.30 -7.80 -13.71
C ALA A 89 -21.08 -6.26 -13.80
N GLU A 90 -21.51 -5.52 -12.79
CA GLU A 90 -21.37 -4.06 -12.78
C GLU A 90 -20.02 -3.63 -12.18
N LEU A 91 -19.55 -4.34 -11.16
CA LEU A 91 -18.33 -4.00 -10.43
C LEU A 91 -17.09 -4.67 -10.99
N VAL A 92 -17.23 -5.79 -11.65
CA VAL A 92 -16.17 -6.58 -12.29
C VAL A 92 -15.16 -7.12 -11.29
N GLU A 93 -14.44 -6.27 -10.57
CA GLU A 93 -13.43 -6.67 -9.58
C GLU A 93 -13.56 -5.86 -8.30
N GLY A 94 -12.94 -6.35 -7.22
CA GLY A 94 -12.91 -5.66 -5.94
C GLY A 94 -11.87 -4.52 -5.90
N GLY A 95 -12.08 -3.59 -5.00
CA GLY A 95 -11.13 -2.49 -4.78
C GLY A 95 -11.64 -1.45 -3.81
N GLN A 96 -10.73 -0.59 -3.35
CA GLN A 96 -11.04 0.49 -2.42
C GLN A 96 -10.15 1.71 -2.67
N LEU A 97 -10.69 2.89 -2.38
CA LEU A 97 -9.90 4.12 -2.22
C LEU A 97 -9.51 4.24 -0.75
N LEU A 98 -8.24 4.53 -0.49
CA LEU A 98 -7.68 4.56 0.86
C LEU A 98 -6.89 5.84 1.10
N ALA A 99 -6.85 6.24 2.38
CA ALA A 99 -5.93 7.26 2.88
C ALA A 99 -4.95 6.61 3.84
N LEU A 100 -3.66 6.85 3.62
CA LEU A 100 -2.58 6.32 4.45
C LEU A 100 -1.91 7.48 5.18
N HIS A 101 -1.76 7.36 6.51
CA HIS A 101 -1.01 8.31 7.30
C HIS A 101 0.30 7.69 7.79
N ILE A 102 1.41 8.28 7.38
CA ILE A 102 2.74 7.94 7.86
C ILE A 102 3.19 9.11 8.72
N PRO A 103 3.29 8.95 10.06
CA PRO A 103 3.62 10.06 10.95
C PRO A 103 4.95 10.72 10.57
N PRO A 104 4.97 12.04 10.34
CA PRO A 104 6.20 12.75 9.98
C PRO A 104 7.23 12.70 11.11
N GLY A 105 8.52 12.56 10.76
CA GLY A 105 9.62 12.66 11.69
C GLY A 105 9.76 11.54 12.70
N LYS A 106 8.97 10.48 12.60
CA LYS A 106 9.11 9.30 13.44
C LYS A 106 9.77 8.17 12.69
N LYS A 107 10.67 7.46 13.36
CA LYS A 107 11.13 6.16 12.85
C LYS A 107 9.99 5.17 13.01
N LEU A 108 9.58 4.57 11.91
CA LEU A 108 8.63 3.48 11.94
C LEU A 108 9.37 2.21 12.32
N GLN A 109 8.81 1.46 13.26
CA GLN A 109 9.35 0.17 13.64
C GLN A 109 8.69 -0.91 12.80
N VAL A 110 9.51 -1.77 12.22
CA VAL A 110 9.02 -2.99 11.55
C VAL A 110 8.49 -3.93 12.64
N ARG A 111 7.28 -4.37 12.48
CA ARG A 111 6.64 -5.28 13.42
C ARG A 111 6.32 -6.62 12.78
#